data_2f60fd46e61ef1745fa32b5c1dd23508
#
_entry.id   2f60fd46e61ef1745fa32b5c1dd23508
#
_cell.length_a   1.000
_cell.length_b   1.000
_cell.length_c   1.000
_cell.angle_alpha   90.00
_cell.angle_beta   90.00
_cell.angle_gamma   90.00
#
_symmetry.space_group_name_H-M   'P 1'
#
loop_
_entity.id
_entity.type
_entity.pdbx_description
1 polymer ?
#
loop_
_entity_poly.entity_id
_entity_poly.type
_entity_poly.pdbx_seq_one_letter_code
_entity_poly.pdbx_strand_id
1 'polypeptide(L)'
;MSIVPVVKQMITLSLLMLTGFFANRFGILGRDAQKWMSKLIINITCPALILSSVTTSQRLENNQMVLIIFGAAIAYYLILPFLAKGCALAGPRNRRSEYTCMLIYSNLGFMGIPVANAVLGKEAILYISIFMAIFNISIFSYGIILLGGTGGGKLQFKKMINPGTVSAVAAVLLYLGSISIPTLLLEPITAMGNTTTPLAMMVIGASLANGKVRDLFTEKSMILFTVLRLLGLPLLAWGVCQILGVQDRLLAGALILISGMPVASNTVMLCTELNRDGDYIAKGLLISTLASVVTIPLISMLL
;
A
#
# COMPACT_ATOMS: atom_id res chain seq x y z
N MET A 1 7.22 22.35 4.66
CA MET A 1 6.06 21.96 5.49
C MET A 1 6.40 22.01 6.95
N SER A 2 5.47 22.40 7.84
CA SER A 2 5.71 22.18 9.25
C SER A 2 5.63 20.67 9.55
N ILE A 3 6.63 20.12 10.23
CA ILE A 3 6.72 18.70 10.58
C ILE A 3 5.61 18.29 11.56
N VAL A 4 5.12 19.24 12.33
CA VAL A 4 4.13 19.04 13.41
C VAL A 4 2.84 18.34 12.94
N PRO A 5 2.16 18.75 11.84
CA PRO A 5 0.96 18.06 11.37
C PRO A 5 1.23 16.60 10.98
N VAL A 6 2.37 16.33 10.32
CA VAL A 6 2.74 14.97 9.90
C VAL A 6 2.97 14.08 11.11
N VAL A 7 3.74 14.56 12.09
CA VAL A 7 4.00 13.81 13.34
C VAL A 7 2.71 13.57 14.11
N LYS A 8 1.84 14.59 14.24
CA LYS A 8 0.52 14.45 14.89
C LYS A 8 -0.31 13.34 14.21
N GLN A 9 -0.32 13.33 12.89
CA GLN A 9 -1.07 12.34 12.11
C GLN A 9 -0.49 10.94 12.27
N MET A 10 0.85 10.80 12.28
CA MET A 10 1.49 9.51 12.53
C MET A 10 1.23 8.99 13.95
N ILE A 11 1.19 9.87 14.96
CA ILE A 11 0.78 9.51 16.32
C ILE A 11 -0.66 8.99 16.30
N THR A 12 -1.57 9.68 15.62
CA THR A 12 -2.97 9.24 15.50
C THR A 12 -3.07 7.85 14.87
N LEU A 13 -2.38 7.60 13.75
CA LEU A 13 -2.37 6.29 13.10
C LEU A 13 -1.77 5.21 14.01
N SER A 14 -0.70 5.53 14.75
CA SER A 14 -0.06 4.62 15.71
C SER A 14 -0.99 4.29 16.89
N LEU A 15 -1.73 5.26 17.41
CA LEU A 15 -2.71 5.03 18.47
C LEU A 15 -3.86 4.14 18.00
N LEU A 16 -4.34 4.32 16.77
CA LEU A 16 -5.33 3.44 16.15
C LEU A 16 -4.80 2.01 15.99
N MET A 17 -3.52 1.84 15.59
CA MET A 17 -2.88 0.51 15.55
C MET A 17 -2.77 -0.10 16.96
N LEU A 18 -2.38 0.67 17.97
CA LEU A 18 -2.34 0.22 19.36
C LEU A 18 -3.73 -0.21 19.87
N THR A 19 -4.78 0.55 19.51
CA THR A 19 -6.17 0.15 19.83
C THR A 19 -6.49 -1.23 19.24
N GLY A 20 -6.15 -1.47 17.97
CA GLY A 20 -6.32 -2.77 17.33
C GLY A 20 -5.49 -3.88 17.99
N PHE A 21 -4.26 -3.59 18.38
CA PHE A 21 -3.38 -4.53 19.11
C PHE A 21 -4.00 -4.96 20.42
N PHE A 22 -4.45 -4.03 21.25
CA PHE A 22 -5.09 -4.34 22.52
C PHE A 22 -6.45 -5.01 22.33
N ALA A 23 -7.26 -4.59 21.36
CA ALA A 23 -8.52 -5.25 21.04
C ALA A 23 -8.33 -6.74 20.69
N ASN A 24 -7.24 -7.09 20.01
CA ASN A 24 -6.87 -8.49 19.78
C ASN A 24 -6.47 -9.20 21.08
N ARG A 25 -5.64 -8.56 21.91
CA ARG A 25 -5.19 -9.12 23.19
C ARG A 25 -6.35 -9.37 24.15
N PHE A 26 -7.38 -8.55 24.12
CA PHE A 26 -8.61 -8.71 24.91
C PHE A 26 -9.63 -9.68 24.26
N GLY A 27 -9.29 -10.30 23.13
CA GLY A 27 -10.17 -11.28 22.45
C GLY A 27 -11.31 -10.64 21.63
N ILE A 28 -11.41 -9.30 21.57
CA ILE A 28 -12.45 -8.59 20.82
C ILE A 28 -12.20 -8.70 19.30
N LEU A 29 -10.94 -8.55 18.87
CA LEU A 29 -10.54 -8.54 17.48
C LEU A 29 -9.72 -9.80 17.12
N GLY A 30 -10.35 -10.98 17.30
CA GLY A 30 -9.76 -12.27 16.94
C GLY A 30 -9.55 -12.43 15.43
N ARG A 31 -8.93 -13.54 15.00
CA ARG A 31 -8.57 -13.80 13.60
C ARG A 31 -9.77 -13.72 12.63
N ASP A 32 -10.93 -14.23 13.04
CA ASP A 32 -12.13 -14.18 12.21
C ASP A 32 -12.67 -12.76 12.07
N ALA A 33 -12.71 -11.99 13.15
CA ALA A 33 -13.11 -10.58 13.13
C ALA A 33 -12.18 -9.75 12.20
N GLN A 34 -10.86 -9.96 12.28
CA GLN A 34 -9.89 -9.32 11.37
C GLN A 34 -10.18 -9.67 9.91
N LYS A 35 -10.51 -10.93 9.60
CA LYS A 35 -10.85 -11.38 8.25
C LYS A 35 -12.10 -10.68 7.72
N TRP A 36 -13.14 -10.55 8.53
CA TRP A 36 -14.37 -9.85 8.14
C TRP A 36 -14.15 -8.35 7.99
N MET A 37 -13.42 -7.72 8.92
CA MET A 37 -13.05 -6.30 8.80
C MET A 37 -12.21 -6.04 7.55
N SER A 38 -11.25 -6.89 7.23
CA SER A 38 -10.44 -6.78 6.00
C SER A 38 -11.32 -6.86 4.74
N LYS A 39 -12.31 -7.79 4.73
CA LYS A 39 -13.28 -7.87 3.63
C LYS A 39 -14.15 -6.61 3.52
N LEU A 40 -14.61 -6.07 4.63
CA LEU A 40 -15.39 -4.82 4.68
C LEU A 40 -14.56 -3.66 4.12
N ILE A 41 -13.30 -3.54 4.55
CA ILE A 41 -12.39 -2.48 4.09
C ILE A 41 -12.18 -2.59 2.57
N ILE A 42 -11.77 -3.75 2.07
CA ILE A 42 -11.40 -3.91 0.66
C ILE A 42 -12.61 -3.77 -0.27
N ASN A 43 -13.78 -4.27 0.14
CA ASN A 43 -14.93 -4.35 -0.76
C ASN A 43 -15.90 -3.17 -0.64
N ILE A 44 -15.87 -2.42 0.46
CA ILE A 44 -16.85 -1.37 0.73
C ILE A 44 -16.18 -0.05 1.09
N THR A 45 -15.45 0.03 2.21
CA THR A 45 -15.01 1.33 2.72
C THR A 45 -13.86 1.94 1.92
N CYS A 46 -12.90 1.15 1.44
CA CYS A 46 -11.83 1.63 0.58
C CYS A 46 -12.35 2.09 -0.80
N PRO A 47 -13.20 1.35 -1.53
CA PRO A 47 -13.91 1.86 -2.69
C PRO A 47 -14.67 3.17 -2.45
N ALA A 48 -15.38 3.27 -1.33
CA ALA A 48 -16.10 4.49 -0.95
C ALA A 48 -15.13 5.67 -0.71
N LEU A 49 -13.98 5.43 -0.05
CA LEU A 49 -12.94 6.45 0.14
C LEU A 49 -12.38 6.94 -1.20
N ILE A 50 -12.09 6.02 -2.13
CA ILE A 50 -11.58 6.34 -3.46
C ILE A 50 -12.60 7.19 -4.24
N LEU A 51 -13.86 6.80 -4.26
CA LEU A 51 -14.90 7.54 -4.97
C LEU A 51 -15.17 8.93 -4.34
N SER A 52 -15.18 9.03 -3.00
CA SER A 52 -15.40 10.31 -2.32
C SER A 52 -14.23 11.28 -2.50
N SER A 53 -13.00 10.77 -2.75
CA SER A 53 -11.83 11.64 -2.94
C SER A 53 -11.92 12.48 -4.21
N VAL A 54 -12.53 11.96 -5.26
CA VAL A 54 -12.64 12.63 -6.57
C VAL A 54 -13.56 13.84 -6.52
N THR A 55 -14.64 13.76 -5.76
CA THR A 55 -15.63 14.84 -5.63
C THR A 55 -15.18 15.97 -4.71
N THR A 56 -14.23 15.69 -3.81
CA THR A 56 -13.64 16.68 -2.89
C THR A 56 -12.33 17.26 -3.40
N SER A 57 -11.72 16.65 -4.42
CA SER A 57 -10.47 17.15 -5.01
C SER A 57 -10.76 18.40 -5.85
N GLN A 58 -9.96 19.45 -5.65
CA GLN A 58 -9.90 20.52 -6.66
C GLN A 58 -9.48 19.87 -7.97
N ARG A 59 -10.14 20.25 -9.07
CA ARG A 59 -9.77 19.77 -10.41
C ARG A 59 -8.27 19.99 -10.61
N LEU A 60 -7.56 18.93 -10.95
CA LEU A 60 -6.26 19.10 -11.59
C LEU A 60 -6.51 19.94 -12.82
N GLU A 61 -5.79 21.02 -12.96
CA GLU A 61 -5.98 22.02 -14.04
C GLU A 61 -5.88 21.40 -15.44
N ASN A 62 -5.39 20.14 -15.51
CA ASN A 62 -5.16 19.46 -16.77
C ASN A 62 -5.38 17.93 -16.69
N ASN A 63 -6.26 17.42 -17.58
CA ASN A 63 -6.48 15.97 -17.77
C ASN A 63 -5.19 15.21 -18.15
N GLN A 64 -4.18 15.89 -18.69
CA GLN A 64 -2.87 15.32 -18.98
C GLN A 64 -2.19 14.75 -17.72
N MET A 65 -2.47 15.34 -16.55
CA MET A 65 -1.89 14.86 -15.30
C MET A 65 -2.30 13.44 -14.96
N VAL A 66 -3.53 13.05 -15.25
CA VAL A 66 -4.00 11.67 -15.06
C VAL A 66 -3.19 10.69 -15.92
N LEU A 67 -2.90 11.06 -17.18
CA LEU A 67 -2.06 10.24 -18.07
C LEU A 67 -0.62 10.14 -17.55
N ILE A 68 -0.08 11.22 -17.01
CA ILE A 68 1.26 11.24 -16.39
C ILE A 68 1.30 10.30 -15.19
N ILE A 69 0.28 10.33 -14.32
CA ILE A 69 0.18 9.43 -13.15
C ILE A 69 0.10 7.97 -13.60
N PHE A 70 -0.72 7.66 -14.62
CA PHE A 70 -0.80 6.31 -15.19
C PHE A 70 0.56 5.87 -15.76
N GLY A 71 1.20 6.73 -16.54
CA GLY A 71 2.54 6.48 -17.10
C GLY A 71 3.57 6.22 -16.00
N ALA A 72 3.57 7.04 -14.95
CA ALA A 72 4.44 6.88 -13.79
C ALA A 72 4.17 5.56 -13.03
N ALA A 73 2.90 5.18 -12.84
CA ALA A 73 2.52 3.93 -12.19
C ALA A 73 2.97 2.71 -13.01
N ILE A 74 2.76 2.74 -14.32
CA ILE A 74 3.23 1.69 -15.23
C ILE A 74 4.76 1.60 -15.19
N ALA A 75 5.46 2.73 -15.34
CA ALA A 75 6.92 2.77 -15.29
C ALA A 75 7.45 2.23 -13.95
N TYR A 76 6.83 2.61 -12.84
CA TYR A 76 7.20 2.13 -11.50
C TYR A 76 7.13 0.60 -11.42
N TYR A 77 5.99 -0.02 -11.80
CA TYR A 77 5.84 -1.49 -11.73
C TYR A 77 6.56 -2.25 -12.85
N LEU A 78 7.04 -1.58 -13.89
CA LEU A 78 7.94 -2.17 -14.88
C LEU A 78 9.41 -2.14 -14.43
N ILE A 79 9.85 -1.03 -13.83
CA ILE A 79 11.26 -0.81 -13.45
C ILE A 79 11.58 -1.50 -12.11
N LEU A 80 10.68 -1.40 -11.13
CA LEU A 80 10.89 -1.91 -9.77
C LEU A 80 11.26 -3.42 -9.72
N PRO A 81 10.69 -4.32 -10.54
CA PRO A 81 11.12 -5.72 -10.59
C PRO A 81 12.61 -5.93 -10.90
N PHE A 82 13.20 -5.12 -11.76
CA PHE A 82 14.62 -5.22 -12.09
C PHE A 82 15.48 -4.78 -10.90
N LEU A 83 15.14 -3.66 -10.28
CA LEU A 83 15.81 -3.17 -9.06
C LEU A 83 15.68 -4.18 -7.91
N ALA A 84 14.47 -4.70 -7.69
CA ALA A 84 14.19 -5.67 -6.65
C ALA A 84 14.96 -6.98 -6.84
N LYS A 85 15.09 -7.47 -8.09
CA LYS A 85 15.94 -8.63 -8.41
C LYS A 85 17.40 -8.37 -8.09
N GLY A 86 17.93 -7.18 -8.42
CA GLY A 86 19.28 -6.78 -8.06
C GLY A 86 19.50 -6.76 -6.53
N CYS A 87 18.60 -6.15 -5.78
CA CYS A 87 18.64 -6.13 -4.32
C CYS A 87 18.47 -7.53 -3.70
N ALA A 88 17.69 -8.42 -4.34
CA ALA A 88 17.48 -9.78 -3.86
C ALA A 88 18.73 -10.69 -4.00
N LEU A 89 19.77 -10.25 -4.72
CA LEU A 89 21.06 -10.95 -4.73
C LEU A 89 21.72 -10.94 -3.35
N ALA A 90 21.47 -9.91 -2.54
CA ALA A 90 21.94 -9.82 -1.16
C ALA A 90 21.09 -10.65 -0.18
N GLY A 91 19.92 -11.16 -0.60
CA GLY A 91 19.05 -12.02 0.17
C GLY A 91 19.41 -13.52 0.08
N PRO A 92 18.71 -14.38 0.84
CA PRO A 92 18.95 -15.82 0.84
C PRO A 92 18.66 -16.41 -0.54
N ARG A 93 19.58 -17.25 -1.05
CA ARG A 93 19.47 -17.85 -2.41
C ARG A 93 18.18 -18.65 -2.61
N ASN A 94 17.75 -19.38 -1.59
CA ASN A 94 16.55 -20.23 -1.61
C ASN A 94 15.24 -19.45 -1.44
N ARG A 95 15.28 -18.16 -1.11
CA ARG A 95 14.12 -17.29 -0.88
C ARG A 95 14.11 -16.03 -1.77
N ARG A 96 14.87 -16.06 -2.87
CA ARG A 96 15.01 -14.88 -3.74
C ARG A 96 13.68 -14.40 -4.33
N SER A 97 12.81 -15.32 -4.71
CA SER A 97 11.49 -14.98 -5.28
C SER A 97 10.62 -14.26 -4.26
N GLU A 98 10.57 -14.79 -3.02
CA GLU A 98 9.83 -14.20 -1.92
C GLU A 98 10.41 -12.83 -1.54
N TYR A 99 11.74 -12.74 -1.45
CA TYR A 99 12.45 -11.49 -1.15
C TYR A 99 12.18 -10.41 -2.22
N THR A 100 12.26 -10.78 -3.50
CA THR A 100 11.92 -9.90 -4.63
C THR A 100 10.46 -9.45 -4.56
N CYS A 101 9.54 -10.38 -4.29
CA CYS A 101 8.11 -10.09 -4.16
C CYS A 101 7.84 -9.07 -3.05
N MET A 102 8.46 -9.25 -1.89
CA MET A 102 8.36 -8.31 -0.76
C MET A 102 8.92 -6.92 -1.10
N LEU A 103 9.97 -6.82 -1.92
CA LEU A 103 10.53 -5.54 -2.36
C LEU A 103 9.64 -4.82 -3.37
N ILE A 104 8.89 -5.54 -4.22
CA ILE A 104 8.03 -4.93 -5.24
C ILE A 104 6.70 -4.47 -4.64
N TYR A 105 6.03 -5.33 -3.86
CA TYR A 105 4.62 -5.14 -3.52
C TYR A 105 4.42 -4.49 -2.17
N SER A 106 4.05 -3.20 -2.21
CA SER A 106 3.72 -2.37 -1.04
C SER A 106 2.27 -2.50 -0.61
N ASN A 107 2.02 -2.26 0.67
CA ASN A 107 0.68 -2.25 1.25
C ASN A 107 -0.08 -0.96 0.91
N LEU A 108 -0.52 -0.83 -0.34
CA LEU A 108 -1.23 0.36 -0.83
C LEU A 108 -2.63 0.48 -0.24
N GLY A 109 -3.39 -0.63 -0.16
CA GLY A 109 -4.79 -0.60 0.26
C GLY A 109 -4.98 -0.29 1.74
N PHE A 110 -4.27 -1.02 2.62
CA PHE A 110 -4.44 -0.86 4.07
C PHE A 110 -3.61 0.27 4.67
N MET A 111 -2.46 0.60 4.10
CA MET A 111 -1.57 1.64 4.62
C MET A 111 -1.36 2.79 3.63
N GLY A 112 -1.16 2.51 2.36
CA GLY A 112 -0.83 3.54 1.37
C GLY A 112 -1.89 4.62 1.28
N ILE A 113 -3.16 4.27 1.07
CA ILE A 113 -4.26 5.24 0.99
C ILE A 113 -4.45 6.02 2.30
N PRO A 114 -4.58 5.38 3.49
CA PRO A 114 -4.69 6.10 4.76
C PRO A 114 -3.51 7.04 5.05
N VAL A 115 -2.29 6.57 4.82
CA VAL A 115 -1.09 7.38 5.08
C VAL A 115 -0.98 8.53 4.07
N ALA A 116 -1.23 8.31 2.79
CA ALA A 116 -1.21 9.37 1.78
C ALA A 116 -2.28 10.44 2.07
N ASN A 117 -3.50 10.02 2.44
CA ASN A 117 -4.54 10.95 2.88
C ASN A 117 -4.09 11.79 4.08
N ALA A 118 -3.40 11.15 5.02
CA ALA A 118 -2.91 11.77 6.24
C ALA A 118 -1.76 12.77 6.00
N VAL A 119 -0.83 12.42 5.11
CA VAL A 119 0.41 13.18 4.87
C VAL A 119 0.25 14.20 3.74
N LEU A 120 -0.37 13.81 2.64
CA LEU A 120 -0.49 14.62 1.41
C LEU A 120 -1.88 15.21 1.21
N GLY A 121 -2.88 14.75 1.97
CA GLY A 121 -4.27 15.19 1.83
C GLY A 121 -5.11 14.31 0.90
N LYS A 122 -6.42 14.62 0.83
CA LYS A 122 -7.41 13.82 0.08
C LYS A 122 -7.10 13.72 -1.42
N GLU A 123 -6.46 14.72 -1.99
CA GLU A 123 -6.09 14.75 -3.42
C GLU A 123 -5.13 13.61 -3.78
N ALA A 124 -4.22 13.23 -2.88
CA ALA A 124 -3.30 12.13 -3.07
C ALA A 124 -4.00 10.76 -3.21
N ILE A 125 -5.24 10.62 -2.74
CA ILE A 125 -5.99 9.36 -2.81
C ILE A 125 -6.19 8.93 -4.27
N LEU A 126 -6.47 9.88 -5.19
CA LEU A 126 -6.60 9.58 -6.61
C LEU A 126 -5.29 9.02 -7.18
N TYR A 127 -4.15 9.63 -6.85
CA TYR A 127 -2.83 9.18 -7.29
C TYR A 127 -2.56 7.75 -6.81
N ILE A 128 -2.70 7.52 -5.51
CA ILE A 128 -2.50 6.18 -4.92
C ILE A 128 -3.47 5.14 -5.50
N SER A 129 -4.71 5.53 -5.82
CA SER A 129 -5.71 4.63 -6.41
C SER A 129 -5.33 4.18 -7.82
N ILE A 130 -4.76 5.07 -8.63
CA ILE A 130 -4.22 4.71 -9.95
C ILE A 130 -3.05 3.73 -9.79
N PHE A 131 -2.11 4.02 -8.87
CA PHE A 131 -1.01 3.08 -8.56
C PHE A 131 -1.54 1.74 -8.07
N MET A 132 -2.62 1.73 -7.26
CA MET A 132 -3.24 0.49 -6.77
C MET A 132 -3.88 -0.33 -7.89
N ALA A 133 -4.47 0.31 -8.92
CA ALA A 133 -4.98 -0.41 -10.09
C ALA A 133 -3.85 -1.14 -10.84
N ILE A 134 -2.73 -0.46 -11.10
CA ILE A 134 -1.56 -1.08 -11.75
C ILE A 134 -0.90 -2.13 -10.85
N PHE A 135 -0.84 -1.89 -9.52
CA PHE A 135 -0.41 -2.87 -8.52
C PHE A 135 -1.21 -4.18 -8.64
N ASN A 136 -2.55 -4.09 -8.70
CA ASN A 136 -3.40 -5.28 -8.80
C ASN A 136 -3.13 -6.06 -10.10
N ILE A 137 -2.94 -5.37 -11.22
CA ILE A 137 -2.53 -6.00 -12.48
C ILE A 137 -1.17 -6.69 -12.30
N SER A 138 -0.19 -6.01 -11.74
CA SER A 138 1.17 -6.51 -11.55
C SER A 138 1.22 -7.72 -10.61
N ILE A 139 0.56 -7.68 -9.45
CA ILE A 139 0.64 -8.77 -8.46
C ILE A 139 -0.03 -10.06 -8.96
N PHE A 140 -1.18 -9.94 -9.67
CA PHE A 140 -1.91 -11.08 -10.21
C PHE A 140 -1.42 -11.55 -11.60
N SER A 141 -0.40 -10.89 -12.16
CA SER A 141 0.34 -11.34 -13.35
C SER A 141 1.79 -11.70 -12.98
N TYR A 142 2.65 -10.72 -12.85
CA TYR A 142 4.08 -10.92 -12.58
C TYR A 142 4.33 -11.55 -11.19
N GLY A 143 3.54 -11.17 -10.16
CA GLY A 143 3.65 -11.76 -8.82
C GLY A 143 3.39 -13.26 -8.83
N ILE A 144 2.41 -13.74 -9.60
CA ILE A 144 2.12 -15.17 -9.79
C ILE A 144 3.29 -15.88 -10.48
N ILE A 145 3.83 -15.28 -11.53
CA ILE A 145 5.00 -15.85 -12.25
C ILE A 145 6.21 -15.92 -11.34
N LEU A 146 6.47 -14.86 -10.57
CA LEU A 146 7.61 -14.78 -9.66
C LEU A 146 7.55 -15.81 -8.53
N LEU A 147 6.38 -15.97 -7.91
CA LEU A 147 6.17 -16.90 -6.80
C LEU A 147 5.81 -18.32 -7.27
N GLY A 148 5.21 -18.49 -8.46
CA GLY A 148 4.80 -19.79 -9.01
C GLY A 148 5.98 -20.69 -9.42
N GLY A 149 7.15 -20.11 -9.69
CA GLY A 149 8.34 -20.85 -10.12
C GLY A 149 8.12 -21.65 -11.40
N THR A 150 8.85 -22.76 -11.57
CA THR A 150 8.78 -23.64 -12.76
C THR A 150 7.44 -24.38 -12.92
N GLY A 151 6.59 -24.38 -11.88
CA GLY A 151 5.25 -24.99 -11.92
C GLY A 151 4.16 -24.12 -12.57
N GLY A 152 4.49 -22.89 -12.98
CA GLY A 152 3.65 -21.98 -13.75
C GLY A 152 2.26 -21.73 -13.14
N GLY A 153 2.13 -20.78 -12.21
CA GLY A 153 0.83 -20.32 -11.76
C GLY A 153 0.02 -19.76 -12.94
N LYS A 154 -1.26 -20.15 -13.07
CA LYS A 154 -2.16 -19.58 -14.09
C LYS A 154 -2.47 -18.11 -13.75
N LEU A 155 -2.37 -17.22 -14.74
CA LEU A 155 -2.77 -15.83 -14.60
C LEU A 155 -4.23 -15.73 -14.09
N GLN A 156 -4.45 -14.91 -13.06
CA GLN A 156 -5.76 -14.81 -12.41
C GLN A 156 -6.45 -13.50 -12.79
N PHE A 157 -6.83 -13.37 -14.06
CA PHE A 157 -7.48 -12.17 -14.60
C PHE A 157 -8.70 -11.71 -13.78
N LYS A 158 -9.49 -12.65 -13.24
CA LYS A 158 -10.65 -12.31 -12.39
C LYS A 158 -10.25 -11.56 -11.11
N LYS A 159 -9.05 -11.79 -10.57
CA LYS A 159 -8.57 -11.10 -9.36
C LYS A 159 -7.98 -9.71 -9.64
N MET A 160 -7.60 -9.44 -10.90
CA MET A 160 -7.20 -8.09 -11.32
C MET A 160 -8.40 -7.13 -11.27
N ILE A 161 -9.62 -7.64 -11.55
CA ILE A 161 -10.88 -6.90 -11.45
C ILE A 161 -11.43 -7.11 -10.04
N ASN A 162 -11.08 -6.23 -9.12
CA ASN A 162 -11.55 -6.22 -7.74
C ASN A 162 -12.17 -4.85 -7.40
N PRO A 163 -12.93 -4.72 -6.30
CA PRO A 163 -13.61 -3.47 -5.96
C PRO A 163 -12.70 -2.26 -5.91
N GLY A 164 -11.44 -2.42 -5.46
CA GLY A 164 -10.45 -1.34 -5.46
C GLY A 164 -10.05 -0.90 -6.86
N THR A 165 -9.81 -1.85 -7.79
CA THR A 165 -9.52 -1.52 -9.20
C THR A 165 -10.72 -0.89 -9.89
N VAL A 166 -11.92 -1.45 -9.67
CA VAL A 166 -13.17 -0.91 -10.25
C VAL A 166 -13.43 0.52 -9.76
N SER A 167 -13.30 0.77 -8.46
CA SER A 167 -13.48 2.11 -7.89
C SER A 167 -12.42 3.10 -8.36
N ALA A 168 -11.17 2.67 -8.56
CA ALA A 168 -10.12 3.52 -9.11
C ALA A 168 -10.43 3.92 -10.56
N VAL A 169 -10.86 2.97 -11.40
CA VAL A 169 -11.28 3.27 -12.78
C VAL A 169 -12.51 4.18 -12.79
N ALA A 170 -13.52 3.89 -11.98
CA ALA A 170 -14.71 4.72 -11.86
C ALA A 170 -14.35 6.14 -11.38
N ALA A 171 -13.49 6.29 -10.40
CA ALA A 171 -12.99 7.57 -9.91
C ALA A 171 -12.30 8.37 -11.02
N VAL A 172 -11.45 7.73 -11.82
CA VAL A 172 -10.79 8.38 -12.97
C VAL A 172 -11.81 8.80 -14.03
N LEU A 173 -12.78 7.96 -14.35
CA LEU A 173 -13.84 8.31 -15.32
C LEU A 173 -14.71 9.47 -14.84
N LEU A 174 -15.11 9.47 -13.57
CA LEU A 174 -15.84 10.60 -12.96
C LEU A 174 -15.03 11.89 -13.02
N TYR A 175 -13.73 11.78 -12.72
CA TYR A 175 -12.80 12.89 -12.74
C TYR A 175 -12.66 13.46 -14.16
N LEU A 176 -12.33 12.63 -15.17
CA LEU A 176 -12.16 13.05 -16.57
C LEU A 176 -13.45 13.57 -17.19
N GLY A 177 -14.58 12.92 -16.87
CA GLY A 177 -15.90 13.30 -17.33
C GLY A 177 -16.48 14.54 -16.64
N SER A 178 -15.78 15.04 -15.60
CA SER A 178 -16.29 16.16 -14.77
C SER A 178 -17.66 15.87 -14.16
N ILE A 179 -17.92 14.59 -13.84
CA ILE A 179 -19.19 14.13 -13.29
C ILE A 179 -19.16 14.25 -11.79
N SER A 180 -20.01 15.11 -11.24
CA SER A 180 -20.18 15.23 -9.77
C SER A 180 -21.18 14.19 -9.27
N ILE A 181 -20.83 13.51 -8.18
CA ILE A 181 -21.77 12.63 -7.48
C ILE A 181 -22.79 13.51 -6.75
N PRO A 182 -24.10 13.28 -6.91
CA PRO A 182 -25.13 14.02 -6.17
C PRO A 182 -24.90 13.96 -4.65
N THR A 183 -25.12 15.07 -3.94
CA THR A 183 -24.84 15.21 -2.49
C THR A 183 -25.51 14.12 -1.68
N LEU A 184 -26.74 13.74 -2.02
CA LEU A 184 -27.49 12.68 -1.37
C LEU A 184 -26.75 11.31 -1.36
N LEU A 185 -25.99 11.02 -2.40
CA LEU A 185 -25.18 9.80 -2.51
C LEU A 185 -23.76 10.01 -1.97
N LEU A 186 -23.23 11.22 -2.12
CA LEU A 186 -21.87 11.54 -1.72
C LEU A 186 -21.69 11.51 -0.19
N GLU A 187 -22.67 11.98 0.57
CA GLU A 187 -22.58 12.00 2.03
C GLU A 187 -22.42 10.60 2.65
N PRO A 188 -23.26 9.61 2.35
CA PRO A 188 -23.08 8.25 2.87
C PRO A 188 -21.80 7.57 2.33
N ILE A 189 -21.42 7.81 1.06
CA ILE A 189 -20.16 7.31 0.49
C ILE A 189 -18.97 7.89 1.27
N THR A 190 -18.98 9.18 1.56
CA THR A 190 -17.91 9.84 2.30
C THR A 190 -17.86 9.35 3.75
N ALA A 191 -19.01 9.19 4.41
CA ALA A 191 -19.09 8.66 5.76
C ALA A 191 -18.48 7.25 5.85
N MET A 192 -18.83 6.36 4.91
CA MET A 192 -18.26 5.01 4.81
C MET A 192 -16.76 5.07 4.49
N GLY A 193 -16.35 5.92 3.54
CA GLY A 193 -14.94 6.10 3.17
C GLY A 193 -14.06 6.53 4.36
N ASN A 194 -14.55 7.43 5.18
CA ASN A 194 -13.83 7.93 6.35
C ASN A 194 -13.56 6.85 7.41
N THR A 195 -14.32 5.75 7.43
CA THR A 195 -14.07 4.62 8.33
C THR A 195 -12.87 3.76 7.89
N THR A 196 -12.42 3.87 6.64
CA THR A 196 -11.33 3.05 6.07
C THR A 196 -10.06 3.15 6.90
N THR A 197 -9.61 4.36 7.19
CA THR A 197 -8.35 4.58 7.92
C THR A 197 -8.37 3.97 9.32
N PRO A 198 -9.36 4.27 10.21
CA PRO A 198 -9.38 3.67 11.53
C PRO A 198 -9.49 2.14 11.49
N LEU A 199 -10.36 1.59 10.65
CA LEU A 199 -10.53 0.15 10.55
C LEU A 199 -9.27 -0.54 10.03
N ALA A 200 -8.61 0.02 9.00
CA ALA A 200 -7.37 -0.53 8.46
C ALA A 200 -6.24 -0.54 9.49
N MET A 201 -6.08 0.56 10.24
CA MET A 201 -5.06 0.65 11.31
C MET A 201 -5.34 -0.34 12.44
N MET A 202 -6.59 -0.53 12.83
CA MET A 202 -6.98 -1.52 13.84
C MET A 202 -6.70 -2.95 13.37
N VAL A 203 -6.99 -3.28 12.12
CA VAL A 203 -6.67 -4.61 11.54
C VAL A 203 -5.17 -4.86 11.52
N ILE A 204 -4.38 -3.86 11.13
CA ILE A 204 -2.91 -3.96 11.14
C ILE A 204 -2.41 -4.17 12.57
N GLY A 205 -2.87 -3.37 13.53
CA GLY A 205 -2.51 -3.51 14.94
C GLY A 205 -2.87 -4.89 15.51
N ALA A 206 -4.07 -5.37 15.22
CA ALA A 206 -4.51 -6.71 15.63
C ALA A 206 -3.66 -7.84 15.00
N SER A 207 -3.24 -7.66 13.75
CA SER A 207 -2.33 -8.61 13.08
C SER A 207 -0.96 -8.64 13.74
N LEU A 208 -0.43 -7.49 14.16
CA LEU A 208 0.82 -7.41 14.92
C LEU A 208 0.74 -8.16 16.26
N ALA A 209 -0.41 -8.12 16.94
CA ALA A 209 -0.62 -8.85 18.21
C ALA A 209 -0.54 -10.38 18.07
N ASN A 210 -0.84 -10.91 16.87
CA ASN A 210 -0.75 -12.34 16.58
C ASN A 210 0.67 -12.79 16.20
N GLY A 211 1.58 -11.85 15.88
CA GLY A 211 2.94 -12.14 15.44
C GLY A 211 3.85 -12.51 16.61
N LYS A 212 4.78 -13.47 16.39
CA LYS A 212 5.88 -13.76 17.31
C LYS A 212 7.02 -12.76 17.06
N VAL A 213 6.95 -11.59 17.70
CA VAL A 213 7.93 -10.49 17.49
C VAL A 213 9.37 -10.95 17.76
N ARG A 214 9.59 -11.90 18.68
CA ARG A 214 10.92 -12.40 19.04
C ARG A 214 11.64 -13.07 17.85
N ASP A 215 10.89 -13.75 16.97
CA ASP A 215 11.46 -14.50 15.85
C ASP A 215 11.78 -13.60 14.63
N LEU A 216 11.32 -12.33 14.65
CA LEU A 216 11.51 -11.40 13.53
C LEU A 216 12.95 -10.93 13.38
N PHE A 217 13.68 -10.81 14.48
CA PHE A 217 15.04 -10.25 14.52
C PHE A 217 16.14 -11.31 14.40
N THR A 218 15.77 -12.59 14.26
CA THR A 218 16.75 -13.69 14.19
C THR A 218 17.44 -13.79 12.82
N GLU A 219 16.80 -13.32 11.75
CA GLU A 219 17.32 -13.43 10.40
C GLU A 219 17.92 -12.09 9.92
N LYS A 220 19.24 -12.02 9.76
CA LYS A 220 19.94 -10.82 9.25
C LYS A 220 19.40 -10.34 7.89
N SER A 221 18.93 -11.26 7.05
CA SER A 221 18.32 -10.95 5.75
C SER A 221 17.04 -10.11 5.88
N MET A 222 16.26 -10.27 6.96
CA MET A 222 15.06 -9.48 7.22
C MET A 222 15.38 -8.06 7.66
N ILE A 223 16.49 -7.85 8.40
CA ILE A 223 16.94 -6.52 8.77
C ILE A 223 17.38 -5.75 7.51
N LEU A 224 18.21 -6.37 6.66
CA LEU A 224 18.65 -5.77 5.40
C LEU A 224 17.46 -5.47 4.50
N PHE A 225 16.51 -6.42 4.38
CA PHE A 225 15.26 -6.23 3.65
C PHE A 225 14.51 -4.99 4.14
N THR A 226 14.33 -4.87 5.45
CA THR A 226 13.57 -3.77 6.07
C THR A 226 14.22 -2.41 5.77
N VAL A 227 15.54 -2.33 5.86
CA VAL A 227 16.30 -1.11 5.53
C VAL A 227 16.16 -0.78 4.05
N LEU A 228 16.36 -1.75 3.15
CA LEU A 228 16.21 -1.54 1.71
C LEU A 228 14.79 -1.11 1.35
N ARG A 229 13.78 -1.78 1.95
CA ARG A 229 12.37 -1.53 1.65
C ARG A 229 11.90 -0.17 2.16
N LEU A 230 12.19 0.15 3.43
CA LEU A 230 11.61 1.31 4.10
C LEU A 230 12.46 2.58 3.99
N LEU A 231 13.74 2.47 3.67
CA LEU A 231 14.63 3.61 3.50
C LEU A 231 15.25 3.65 2.10
N GLY A 232 15.82 2.55 1.63
CA GLY A 232 16.52 2.48 0.35
C GLY A 232 15.62 2.83 -0.84
N LEU A 233 14.46 2.17 -0.99
CA LEU A 233 13.55 2.41 -2.10
C LEU A 233 12.94 3.83 -2.08
N PRO A 234 12.45 4.38 -0.96
CA PRO A 234 11.93 5.75 -0.96
C PRO A 234 13.01 6.82 -1.19
N LEU A 235 14.24 6.62 -0.69
CA LEU A 235 15.35 7.53 -1.00
C LEU A 235 15.72 7.46 -2.49
N LEU A 236 15.68 6.27 -3.09
CA LEU A 236 15.90 6.10 -4.52
C LEU A 236 14.76 6.78 -5.31
N ALA A 237 13.50 6.60 -4.92
CA ALA A 237 12.37 7.27 -5.54
C ALA A 237 12.48 8.79 -5.44
N TRP A 238 12.88 9.32 -4.27
CA TRP A 238 13.16 10.73 -4.07
C TRP A 238 14.26 11.23 -5.02
N GLY A 239 15.39 10.52 -5.08
CA GLY A 239 16.50 10.87 -5.97
C GLY A 239 16.10 10.86 -7.44
N VAL A 240 15.30 9.87 -7.89
CA VAL A 240 14.77 9.81 -9.26
C VAL A 240 13.84 11.01 -9.53
N CYS A 241 12.95 11.35 -8.60
CA CYS A 241 12.09 12.54 -8.76
C CYS A 241 12.90 13.83 -8.89
N GLN A 242 14.00 13.98 -8.13
CA GLN A 242 14.89 15.15 -8.24
C GLN A 242 15.62 15.19 -9.60
N ILE A 243 16.16 14.06 -10.05
CA ILE A 243 16.88 13.96 -11.34
C ILE A 243 15.95 14.24 -12.52
N LEU A 244 14.74 13.70 -12.49
CA LEU A 244 13.73 13.89 -13.54
C LEU A 244 13.02 15.26 -13.45
N GLY A 245 13.27 16.04 -12.40
CA GLY A 245 12.65 17.35 -12.21
C GLY A 245 11.13 17.25 -12.03
N VAL A 246 10.62 16.23 -11.33
CA VAL A 246 9.18 16.06 -11.08
C VAL A 246 8.69 17.20 -10.21
N GLN A 247 7.99 18.15 -10.81
CA GLN A 247 7.50 19.35 -10.13
C GLN A 247 6.18 19.12 -9.37
N ASP A 248 5.37 18.16 -9.84
CA ASP A 248 4.12 17.82 -9.14
C ASP A 248 4.41 17.14 -7.81
N ARG A 249 4.09 17.87 -6.74
CA ARG A 249 4.34 17.45 -5.36
C ARG A 249 3.56 16.21 -4.96
N LEU A 250 2.33 16.06 -5.46
CA LEU A 250 1.49 14.91 -5.13
C LEU A 250 2.02 13.66 -5.81
N LEU A 251 2.50 13.76 -7.06
CA LEU A 251 3.11 12.63 -7.76
C LEU A 251 4.43 12.22 -7.10
N ALA A 252 5.33 13.17 -6.85
CA ALA A 252 6.57 12.88 -6.15
C ALA A 252 6.31 12.28 -4.76
N GLY A 253 5.41 12.90 -3.99
CA GLY A 253 5.01 12.42 -2.67
C GLY A 253 4.39 11.03 -2.71
N ALA A 254 3.51 10.74 -3.67
CA ALA A 254 2.92 9.42 -3.86
C ALA A 254 4.00 8.36 -4.15
N LEU A 255 4.92 8.63 -5.09
CA LEU A 255 6.02 7.72 -5.44
C LEU A 255 6.91 7.40 -4.23
N ILE A 256 7.29 8.43 -3.47
CA ILE A 256 8.14 8.29 -2.28
C ILE A 256 7.40 7.49 -1.20
N LEU A 257 6.15 7.84 -0.90
CA LEU A 257 5.35 7.14 0.12
C LEU A 257 5.10 5.67 -0.27
N ILE A 258 4.67 5.39 -1.50
CA ILE A 258 4.42 4.02 -2.00
C ILE A 258 5.69 3.18 -1.86
N SER A 259 6.85 3.75 -2.19
CA SER A 259 8.15 3.07 -2.08
C SER A 259 8.52 2.75 -0.64
N GLY A 260 8.11 3.59 0.33
CA GLY A 260 8.38 3.40 1.77
C GLY A 260 7.28 2.66 2.54
N MET A 261 6.20 2.21 1.88
CA MET A 261 5.18 1.40 2.56
C MET A 261 5.68 -0.01 2.88
N PRO A 262 5.22 -0.63 3.98
CA PRO A 262 5.56 -2.02 4.31
C PRO A 262 5.04 -3.01 3.26
N VAL A 263 5.38 -4.27 3.41
CA VAL A 263 4.94 -5.35 2.51
C VAL A 263 3.42 -5.46 2.47
N ALA A 264 2.88 -5.73 1.29
CA ALA A 264 1.46 -5.97 1.11
C ALA A 264 1.02 -7.31 1.71
N SER A 265 -0.09 -7.33 2.45
CA SER A 265 -0.68 -8.58 2.97
C SER A 265 -1.12 -9.53 1.85
N ASN A 266 -1.49 -8.99 0.68
CA ASN A 266 -1.85 -9.77 -0.50
C ASN A 266 -0.72 -10.69 -0.98
N THR A 267 0.55 -10.37 -0.71
CA THR A 267 1.71 -11.22 -1.06
C THR A 267 1.75 -12.51 -0.25
N VAL A 268 1.40 -12.45 1.04
CA VAL A 268 1.27 -13.65 1.90
C VAL A 268 0.14 -14.53 1.39
N MET A 269 -1.01 -13.92 1.08
CA MET A 269 -2.18 -14.64 0.56
C MET A 269 -1.87 -15.31 -0.78
N LEU A 270 -1.21 -14.60 -1.70
CA LEU A 270 -0.79 -15.14 -3.00
C LEU A 270 0.17 -16.34 -2.84
N CYS A 271 1.13 -16.24 -1.90
CA CYS A 271 2.07 -17.33 -1.62
C CYS A 271 1.34 -18.59 -1.14
N THR A 272 0.36 -18.43 -0.23
CA THR A 272 -0.48 -19.53 0.29
C THR A 272 -1.34 -20.14 -0.82
N GLU A 273 -1.94 -19.34 -1.70
CA GLU A 273 -2.74 -19.83 -2.83
C GLU A 273 -1.91 -20.63 -3.86
N LEU A 274 -0.62 -20.31 -3.98
CA LEU A 274 0.31 -21.04 -4.81
C LEU A 274 0.93 -22.27 -4.12
N ASN A 275 0.38 -22.68 -2.95
CA ASN A 275 0.84 -23.78 -2.12
C ASN A 275 2.32 -23.67 -1.72
N ARG A 276 2.78 -22.42 -1.49
CA ARG A 276 4.12 -22.12 -0.98
C ARG A 276 4.08 -21.70 0.48
N ASP A 277 5.20 -21.90 1.16
CA ASP A 277 5.40 -21.44 2.53
C ASP A 277 5.39 -19.89 2.57
N GLY A 278 4.30 -19.34 3.12
CA GLY A 278 4.12 -17.90 3.29
C GLY A 278 4.80 -17.31 4.52
N ASP A 279 5.40 -18.12 5.40
CA ASP A 279 5.95 -17.67 6.69
C ASP A 279 7.07 -16.66 6.51
N TYR A 280 7.91 -16.82 5.49
CA TYR A 280 9.00 -15.88 5.19
C TYR A 280 8.45 -14.50 4.82
N ILE A 281 7.42 -14.45 3.96
CA ILE A 281 6.77 -13.19 3.58
C ILE A 281 6.01 -12.59 4.76
N ALA A 282 5.35 -13.43 5.58
CA ALA A 282 4.65 -12.97 6.78
C ALA A 282 5.60 -12.33 7.79
N LYS A 283 6.82 -12.88 7.98
CA LYS A 283 7.86 -12.23 8.79
C LYS A 283 8.25 -10.87 8.22
N GLY A 284 8.51 -10.77 6.90
CA GLY A 284 8.81 -9.53 6.22
C GLY A 284 7.70 -8.48 6.36
N LEU A 285 6.44 -8.91 6.24
CA LEU A 285 5.27 -8.05 6.47
C LEU A 285 5.26 -7.50 7.91
N LEU A 286 5.41 -8.36 8.91
CA LEU A 286 5.38 -7.95 10.32
C LEU A 286 6.52 -6.97 10.66
N ILE A 287 7.77 -7.32 10.31
CA ILE A 287 8.92 -6.47 10.64
C ILE A 287 8.85 -5.12 9.90
N SER A 288 8.47 -5.13 8.61
CA SER A 288 8.34 -3.88 7.85
C SER A 288 7.18 -3.02 8.38
N THR A 289 6.08 -3.62 8.81
CA THR A 289 4.94 -2.88 9.40
C THR A 289 5.32 -2.26 10.74
N LEU A 290 6.04 -2.98 11.62
CA LEU A 290 6.54 -2.42 12.88
C LEU A 290 7.52 -1.27 12.65
N ALA A 291 8.50 -1.48 11.77
CA ALA A 291 9.50 -0.46 11.47
C ALA A 291 8.90 0.77 10.76
N SER A 292 7.82 0.60 9.98
CA SER A 292 7.15 1.69 9.25
C SER A 292 6.55 2.77 10.17
N VAL A 293 6.22 2.43 11.41
CA VAL A 293 5.77 3.40 12.43
C VAL A 293 6.79 4.53 12.62
N VAL A 294 8.08 4.20 12.51
CA VAL A 294 9.18 5.17 12.66
C VAL A 294 9.61 5.70 11.28
N THR A 295 9.71 4.83 10.27
CA THR A 295 10.27 5.23 8.98
C THR A 295 9.33 6.08 8.14
N ILE A 296 8.01 5.91 8.23
CA ILE A 296 7.05 6.76 7.48
C ILE A 296 7.15 8.24 7.91
N PRO A 297 7.17 8.59 9.21
CA PRO A 297 7.44 9.96 9.63
C PRO A 297 8.76 10.52 9.07
N LEU A 298 9.84 9.72 9.11
CA LEU A 298 11.15 10.15 8.59
C LEU A 298 11.12 10.41 7.08
N ILE A 299 10.48 9.54 6.31
CA ILE A 299 10.34 9.69 4.85
C ILE A 299 9.44 10.89 4.51
N SER A 300 8.39 11.14 5.30
CA SER A 300 7.50 12.29 5.09
C SER A 300 8.24 13.63 5.23
N MET A 301 9.42 13.66 5.84
CA MET A 301 10.28 14.85 5.89
C MET A 301 10.94 15.18 4.55
N LEU A 302 10.96 14.24 3.60
CA LEU A 302 11.48 14.44 2.25
C LEU A 302 10.44 15.12 1.32
N LEU A 303 9.17 15.25 1.76
CA LEU A 303 8.03 15.78 1.01
C LEU A 303 7.78 17.25 1.32
#